data_59e0f86aebb34c886a904b9532972300
#
_entry.id   59e0f86aebb34c886a904b9532972300
#
_cell.length_a   1.000
_cell.length_b   1.000
_cell.length_c   1.000
_cell.angle_alpha   90.00
_cell.angle_beta   90.00
_cell.angle_gamma   90.00
#
_symmetry.space_group_name_H-M   'P 1'
#
loop_
_entity.id
_entity.type
_entity.pdbx_description
1 polymer ?
#
loop_
_entity_poly.entity_id
_entity_poly.type
_entity_poly.pdbx_seq_one_letter_code
_entity_poly.pdbx_strand_id
1 'polypeptide(L)'
;MQPLVIMSVIPFGAVGAIVGHYIMGWPLVFFSLLGIIALSGIVVNASLVLVDNINRQRKAGVPIFDAVSNAGTIRFRPIILTSATTFVGLIPLMTNKDPETFMFIPMAISLAFGVLFATVITLLMVPSLYLMLDDFQNWVKNSLAGMLGKDLFEKESTEAAMPLPEAKGVS
;
A
#
# COMPACT_ATOMS: atom_id res chain seq x y z
N MET A 1 -7.93 4.11 -5.29
CA MET A 1 -7.95 3.39 -4.00
C MET A 1 -6.58 2.84 -3.61
N GLN A 2 -5.79 2.33 -4.54
CA GLN A 2 -4.45 1.76 -4.27
C GLN A 2 -3.45 2.72 -3.59
N PRO A 3 -3.39 4.02 -3.91
CA PRO A 3 -2.48 4.95 -3.22
C PRO A 3 -2.75 5.07 -1.71
N LEU A 4 -3.99 4.90 -1.27
CA LEU A 4 -4.34 4.96 0.14
C LEU A 4 -3.71 3.83 0.96
N VAL A 5 -3.62 2.61 0.38
CA VAL A 5 -2.93 1.48 1.02
C VAL A 5 -1.45 1.80 1.22
N ILE A 6 -0.81 2.37 0.18
CA ILE A 6 0.60 2.70 0.21
C ILE A 6 0.87 3.79 1.26
N MET A 7 0.05 4.83 1.30
CA MET A 7 0.22 5.94 2.24
C MET A 7 -0.05 5.52 3.70
N SER A 8 -0.92 4.54 3.93
CA SER A 8 -1.21 4.06 5.29
C SER A 8 -0.02 3.37 5.97
N VAL A 9 0.97 2.92 5.21
CA VAL A 9 2.18 2.27 5.76
C VAL A 9 3.19 3.28 6.32
N ILE A 10 3.19 4.53 5.83
CA ILE A 10 4.15 5.57 6.25
C ILE A 10 4.14 5.82 7.77
N PRO A 11 2.97 6.02 8.43
CA PRO A 11 2.93 6.24 9.87
C PRO A 11 3.57 5.12 10.68
N PHE A 12 3.44 3.88 10.22
CA PHE A 12 4.04 2.72 10.91
C PHE A 12 5.56 2.72 10.81
N GLY A 13 6.12 3.20 9.70
CA GLY A 13 7.56 3.41 9.58
C GLY A 13 8.07 4.44 10.62
N ALA A 14 7.32 5.52 10.82
CA ALA A 14 7.64 6.52 11.83
C ALA A 14 7.59 5.95 13.26
N VAL A 15 6.62 5.08 13.56
CA VAL A 15 6.58 4.35 14.84
C VAL A 15 7.83 3.50 15.02
N GLY A 16 8.28 2.80 13.98
CA GLY A 16 9.52 2.01 14.01
C GLY A 16 10.76 2.87 14.30
N ALA A 17 10.83 4.07 13.71
CA ALA A 17 11.91 5.02 14.00
C ALA A 17 11.91 5.48 15.46
N ILE A 18 10.73 5.78 16.03
CA ILE A 18 10.59 6.17 17.45
C ILE A 18 11.02 5.03 18.37
N VAL A 19 10.58 3.81 18.09
CA VAL A 19 10.99 2.62 18.83
C VAL A 19 12.51 2.43 18.78
N GLY A 20 13.13 2.62 17.61
CA GLY A 20 14.58 2.57 17.45
C GLY A 20 15.33 3.58 18.32
N HIS A 21 14.84 4.82 18.39
CA HIS A 21 15.41 5.85 19.27
C HIS A 21 15.31 5.47 20.75
N TYR A 22 14.17 4.91 21.16
CA TYR A 22 13.96 4.44 22.52
C TYR A 22 14.94 3.30 22.90
N ILE A 23 15.13 2.33 22.00
CA ILE A 23 16.05 1.20 22.23
C ILE A 23 17.51 1.67 22.32
N MET A 24 17.90 2.60 21.44
CA MET A 24 19.28 3.11 21.38
C MET A 24 19.56 4.21 22.42
N GLY A 25 18.54 4.71 23.12
CA GLY A 25 18.67 5.79 24.11
C GLY A 25 19.03 7.17 23.52
N TRP A 26 18.68 7.39 22.24
CA TRP A 26 18.97 8.65 21.56
C TRP A 26 17.73 9.54 21.50
N PRO A 27 17.88 10.86 21.72
CA PRO A 27 16.77 11.81 21.60
C PRO A 27 16.36 11.98 20.14
N LEU A 28 15.07 12.25 19.93
CA LEU A 28 14.56 12.66 18.62
C LEU A 28 15.02 14.11 18.36
N VAL A 29 15.84 14.27 17.34
CA VAL A 29 16.38 15.56 16.90
C VAL A 29 15.98 15.84 15.45
N PHE A 30 16.30 17.03 14.95
CA PHE A 30 15.99 17.42 13.57
C PHE A 30 16.47 16.39 12.52
N PHE A 31 17.67 15.84 12.70
CA PHE A 31 18.20 14.80 11.82
C PHE A 31 17.40 13.49 11.85
N SER A 32 16.76 13.17 12.99
CA SER A 32 15.84 12.04 13.08
C SER A 32 14.62 12.23 12.17
N LEU A 33 14.09 13.45 12.08
CA LEU A 33 12.98 13.77 11.19
C LEU A 33 13.37 13.63 9.72
N LEU A 34 14.57 14.05 9.33
CA LEU A 34 15.09 13.82 7.98
C LEU A 34 15.18 12.33 7.67
N GLY A 35 15.61 11.51 8.64
CA GLY A 35 15.59 10.06 8.53
C GLY A 35 14.19 9.50 8.29
N ILE A 36 13.18 9.99 9.00
CA ILE A 36 11.77 9.57 8.81
C ILE A 36 11.25 9.98 7.44
N ILE A 37 11.60 11.16 6.94
CA ILE A 37 11.22 11.60 5.59
C ILE A 37 11.85 10.69 4.53
N ALA A 38 13.14 10.41 4.63
CA ALA A 38 13.82 9.49 3.74
C ALA A 38 13.24 8.06 3.80
N LEU A 39 12.93 7.58 5.02
CA LEU A 39 12.25 6.32 5.27
C LEU A 39 10.91 6.24 4.52
N SER A 40 10.11 7.30 4.53
CA SER A 40 8.81 7.31 3.85
C SER A 40 8.95 7.02 2.36
N GLY A 41 9.97 7.56 1.71
CA GLY A 41 10.28 7.29 0.30
C GLY A 41 10.64 5.82 0.03
N ILE A 42 11.44 5.21 0.92
CA ILE A 42 11.82 3.79 0.81
C ILE A 42 10.60 2.89 0.97
N VAL A 43 9.76 3.17 1.96
CA VAL A 43 8.55 2.39 2.27
C VAL A 43 7.52 2.49 1.16
N VAL A 44 7.29 3.69 0.63
CA VAL A 44 6.38 3.91 -0.52
C VAL A 44 6.85 3.13 -1.74
N ASN A 45 8.14 3.18 -2.05
CA ASN A 45 8.69 2.44 -3.19
C ASN A 45 8.49 0.92 -3.04
N ALA A 46 8.77 0.35 -1.87
CA ALA A 46 8.58 -1.07 -1.59
C ALA A 46 7.10 -1.49 -1.70
N SER A 47 6.19 -0.68 -1.14
CA SER A 47 4.75 -0.92 -1.18
C SER A 47 4.19 -0.81 -2.60
N LEU A 48 4.68 0.15 -3.39
CA LEU A 48 4.26 0.38 -4.77
C LEU A 48 4.59 -0.82 -5.66
N VAL A 49 5.81 -1.37 -5.53
CA VAL A 49 6.24 -2.56 -6.27
C VAL A 49 5.41 -3.80 -5.90
N LEU A 50 5.03 -3.94 -4.63
CA LEU A 50 4.17 -5.04 -4.18
C LEU A 50 2.76 -4.92 -4.79
N VAL A 51 2.16 -3.74 -4.72
CA VAL A 51 0.82 -3.46 -5.28
C VAL A 51 0.81 -3.60 -6.80
N ASP A 52 1.86 -3.15 -7.50
CA ASP A 52 1.97 -3.32 -8.96
C ASP A 52 2.00 -4.80 -9.35
N ASN A 53 2.72 -5.62 -8.59
CA ASN A 53 2.77 -7.08 -8.83
C ASN A 53 1.38 -7.72 -8.66
N ILE A 54 0.64 -7.36 -7.61
CA ILE A 54 -0.74 -7.84 -7.40
C ILE A 54 -1.62 -7.45 -8.60
N ASN A 55 -1.54 -6.20 -9.04
CA ASN A 55 -2.31 -5.70 -10.17
C ASN A 55 -2.01 -6.42 -11.49
N ARG A 56 -0.74 -6.73 -11.74
CA ARG A 56 -0.33 -7.47 -12.93
C ARG A 56 -0.90 -8.88 -12.93
N GLN A 57 -0.90 -9.57 -11.81
CA GLN A 57 -1.49 -10.91 -11.68
C GLN A 57 -3.01 -10.87 -11.84
N ARG A 58 -3.69 -9.86 -11.29
CA ARG A 58 -5.13 -9.66 -11.50
C ARG A 58 -5.48 -9.44 -12.97
N LYS A 59 -4.70 -8.62 -13.69
CA LYS A 59 -4.89 -8.39 -15.13
C LYS A 59 -4.66 -9.67 -15.95
N ALA A 60 -3.86 -10.60 -15.45
CA ALA A 60 -3.67 -11.93 -16.06
C ALA A 60 -4.79 -12.94 -15.73
N GLY A 61 -5.85 -12.51 -15.03
CA GLY A 61 -7.00 -13.35 -14.69
C GLY A 61 -6.83 -14.22 -13.45
N VAL A 62 -5.77 -14.01 -12.65
CA VAL A 62 -5.55 -14.74 -11.40
C VAL A 62 -6.55 -14.28 -10.34
N PRO A 63 -7.20 -15.20 -9.59
CA PRO A 63 -8.06 -14.84 -8.47
C PRO A 63 -7.34 -13.95 -7.46
N ILE A 64 -8.07 -13.02 -6.83
CA ILE A 64 -7.46 -12.00 -5.98
C ILE A 64 -6.65 -12.59 -4.83
N PHE A 65 -7.17 -13.60 -4.18
CA PHE A 65 -6.49 -14.26 -3.06
C PHE A 65 -5.15 -14.87 -3.48
N ASP A 66 -5.14 -15.57 -4.62
CA ASP A 66 -3.93 -16.17 -5.17
C ASP A 66 -2.95 -15.11 -5.67
N ALA A 67 -3.44 -14.04 -6.29
CA ALA A 67 -2.61 -12.92 -6.74
C ALA A 67 -1.91 -12.23 -5.56
N VAL A 68 -2.61 -12.01 -4.46
CA VAL A 68 -2.07 -11.39 -3.24
C VAL A 68 -1.07 -12.32 -2.55
N SER A 69 -1.41 -13.61 -2.40
CA SER A 69 -0.54 -14.62 -1.79
C SER A 69 0.75 -14.82 -2.60
N ASN A 70 0.64 -14.96 -3.91
CA ASN A 70 1.78 -15.13 -4.81
C ASN A 70 2.67 -13.87 -4.84
N ALA A 71 2.07 -12.67 -4.91
CA ALA A 71 2.83 -11.42 -4.89
C ALA A 71 3.61 -11.27 -3.58
N GLY A 72 3.00 -11.60 -2.45
CA GLY A 72 3.65 -11.61 -1.15
C GLY A 72 4.84 -12.57 -1.14
N THR A 73 4.65 -13.80 -1.57
CA THR A 73 5.70 -14.83 -1.58
C THR A 73 6.88 -14.47 -2.50
N ILE A 74 6.60 -13.99 -3.71
CA ILE A 74 7.64 -13.61 -4.69
C ILE A 74 8.44 -12.41 -4.19
N ARG A 75 7.79 -11.44 -3.54
CA ARG A 75 8.42 -10.19 -3.10
C ARG A 75 9.01 -10.27 -1.69
N PHE A 76 8.70 -11.30 -0.92
CA PHE A 76 9.24 -11.48 0.44
C PHE A 76 10.76 -11.45 0.48
N ARG A 77 11.42 -12.25 -0.35
CA ARG A 77 12.89 -12.31 -0.40
C ARG A 77 13.55 -10.98 -0.76
N PRO A 78 13.20 -10.32 -1.89
CA PRO A 78 13.80 -9.04 -2.25
C PRO A 78 13.59 -7.95 -1.19
N ILE A 79 12.39 -7.86 -0.62
CA ILE A 79 12.07 -6.83 0.38
C ILE A 79 12.87 -7.05 1.67
N ILE A 80 12.92 -8.27 2.19
CA ILE A 80 13.72 -8.58 3.39
C ILE A 80 15.21 -8.36 3.14
N LEU A 81 15.71 -8.79 1.98
CA LEU A 81 17.11 -8.61 1.64
C LEU A 81 17.49 -7.12 1.59
N THR A 82 16.66 -6.29 0.97
CA THR A 82 16.89 -4.83 0.90
C THR A 82 16.87 -4.21 2.30
N SER A 83 15.92 -4.59 3.13
CA SER A 83 15.83 -4.07 4.50
C SER A 83 17.01 -4.52 5.37
N ALA A 84 17.43 -5.77 5.25
CA ALA A 84 18.58 -6.31 5.96
C ALA A 84 19.88 -5.62 5.53
N THR A 85 20.10 -5.45 4.22
CA THR A 85 21.30 -4.76 3.71
C THR A 85 21.33 -3.29 4.10
N THR A 86 20.18 -2.60 4.11
CA THR A 86 20.08 -1.22 4.58
C THR A 86 20.43 -1.13 6.07
N PHE A 87 19.86 -2.00 6.89
CA PHE A 87 20.15 -2.05 8.33
C PHE A 87 21.63 -2.30 8.61
N VAL A 88 22.19 -3.36 8.02
CA VAL A 88 23.61 -3.71 8.17
C VAL A 88 24.53 -2.60 7.66
N GLY A 89 24.19 -1.95 6.55
CA GLY A 89 24.94 -0.83 5.99
C GLY A 89 24.96 0.40 6.88
N LEU A 90 23.94 0.59 7.73
CA LEU A 90 23.87 1.71 8.66
C LEU A 90 24.55 1.44 10.03
N ILE A 91 24.84 0.18 10.37
CA ILE A 91 25.51 -0.18 11.62
C ILE A 91 26.82 0.60 11.84
N PRO A 92 27.75 0.68 10.86
CA PRO A 92 29.01 1.41 11.07
C PRO A 92 28.75 2.90 11.37
N LEU A 93 27.76 3.53 10.74
CA LEU A 93 27.41 4.92 11.04
C LEU A 93 26.83 5.09 12.46
N MET A 94 26.01 4.14 12.91
CA MET A 94 25.39 4.18 14.25
C MET A 94 26.40 3.91 15.38
N THR A 95 27.50 3.21 15.08
CA THR A 95 28.54 2.86 16.05
C THR A 95 29.75 3.80 16.00
N ASN A 96 29.80 4.69 15.04
CA ASN A 96 30.89 5.65 14.89
C ASN A 96 30.89 6.65 16.06
N LYS A 97 32.11 6.97 16.54
CA LYS A 97 32.33 7.91 17.67
C LYS A 97 32.94 9.23 17.25
N ASP A 98 33.12 9.44 15.93
CA ASP A 98 33.70 10.67 15.41
C ASP A 98 32.75 11.84 15.63
N PRO A 99 33.25 12.99 16.18
CA PRO A 99 32.41 14.16 16.45
C PRO A 99 31.67 14.70 15.23
N GLU A 100 32.26 14.58 14.04
CA GLU A 100 31.64 15.03 12.78
C GLU A 100 30.45 14.19 12.35
N THR A 101 30.45 12.90 12.67
CA THR A 101 29.37 11.97 12.31
C THR A 101 28.28 11.88 13.36
N PHE A 102 28.53 12.42 14.57
CA PHE A 102 27.61 12.34 15.68
C PHE A 102 26.21 12.91 15.39
N MET A 103 26.14 13.95 14.56
CA MET A 103 24.87 14.57 14.15
C MET A 103 24.03 13.66 13.25
N PHE A 104 24.65 12.71 12.50
CA PHE A 104 23.97 11.82 11.58
C PHE A 104 23.51 10.49 12.23
N ILE A 105 23.98 10.19 13.43
CA ILE A 105 23.60 8.96 14.15
C ILE A 105 22.08 8.87 14.35
N PRO A 106 21.36 9.91 14.81
CA PRO A 106 19.92 9.85 14.97
C PRO A 106 19.16 9.63 13.65
N MET A 107 19.68 10.15 12.54
CA MET A 107 19.14 9.89 11.21
C MET A 107 19.30 8.42 10.82
N ALA A 108 20.49 7.85 11.06
CA ALA A 108 20.75 6.44 10.79
C ALA A 108 19.87 5.51 11.63
N ILE A 109 19.63 5.84 12.90
CA ILE A 109 18.73 5.09 13.79
C ILE A 109 17.30 5.11 13.24
N SER A 110 16.80 6.29 12.87
CA SER A 110 15.47 6.43 12.26
C SER A 110 15.31 5.56 11.01
N LEU A 111 16.30 5.60 10.10
CA LEU A 111 16.29 4.82 8.88
C LEU A 111 16.38 3.31 9.15
N ALA A 112 17.35 2.89 9.97
CA ALA A 112 17.63 1.48 10.21
C ALA A 112 16.44 0.77 10.87
N PHE A 113 15.99 1.26 12.01
CA PHE A 113 14.87 0.67 12.73
C PHE A 113 13.53 0.90 12.02
N GLY A 114 13.37 2.09 11.42
CA GLY A 114 12.18 2.40 10.64
C GLY A 114 11.99 1.49 9.44
N VAL A 115 13.06 1.19 8.67
CA VAL A 115 12.99 0.26 7.53
C VAL A 115 12.67 -1.16 7.98
N LEU A 116 13.29 -1.66 9.05
CA LEU A 116 12.98 -3.00 9.56
C LEU A 116 11.52 -3.12 9.97
N PHE A 117 11.04 -2.17 10.77
CA PHE A 117 9.68 -2.18 11.27
C PHE A 117 8.65 -2.00 10.13
N ALA A 118 8.91 -1.04 9.24
CA ALA A 118 8.07 -0.82 8.08
C ALA A 118 8.02 -2.03 7.15
N THR A 119 9.12 -2.77 7.00
CA THR A 119 9.15 -3.99 6.17
C THR A 119 8.23 -5.06 6.69
N VAL A 120 8.27 -5.33 7.99
CA VAL A 120 7.39 -6.33 8.62
C VAL A 120 5.94 -5.92 8.44
N ILE A 121 5.63 -4.65 8.71
CA ILE A 121 4.26 -4.13 8.57
C ILE A 121 3.80 -4.12 7.11
N THR A 122 4.64 -3.70 6.17
CA THR A 122 4.29 -3.70 4.74
C THR A 122 3.92 -5.10 4.26
N LEU A 123 4.69 -6.12 4.64
CA LEU A 123 4.43 -7.49 4.23
C LEU A 123 3.13 -8.07 4.79
N LEU A 124 2.71 -7.61 5.97
CA LEU A 124 1.47 -8.05 6.61
C LEU A 124 0.27 -7.17 6.22
N MET A 125 0.46 -5.85 6.24
CA MET A 125 -0.61 -4.88 6.11
C MET A 125 -1.05 -4.67 4.66
N VAL A 126 -0.11 -4.62 3.70
CA VAL A 126 -0.46 -4.39 2.30
C VAL A 126 -1.35 -5.50 1.74
N PRO A 127 -1.04 -6.81 1.91
CA PRO A 127 -1.93 -7.87 1.49
C PRO A 127 -3.32 -7.78 2.15
N SER A 128 -3.35 -7.55 3.46
CA SER A 128 -4.61 -7.48 4.23
C SER A 128 -5.48 -6.31 3.80
N LEU A 129 -4.91 -5.12 3.65
CA LEU A 129 -5.63 -3.93 3.19
C LEU A 129 -6.08 -4.06 1.75
N TYR A 130 -5.30 -4.73 0.91
CA TYR A 130 -5.67 -4.92 -0.48
C TYR A 130 -6.93 -5.80 -0.61
N LEU A 131 -7.01 -6.89 0.16
CA LEU A 131 -8.19 -7.75 0.21
C LEU A 131 -9.41 -7.00 0.76
N MET A 132 -9.22 -6.25 1.85
CA MET A 132 -10.28 -5.45 2.46
C MET A 132 -10.85 -4.39 1.51
N LEU A 133 -9.99 -3.75 0.72
CA LEU A 133 -10.42 -2.76 -0.26
C LEU A 133 -11.13 -3.39 -1.46
N ASP A 134 -10.76 -4.59 -1.86
CA ASP A 134 -11.46 -5.29 -2.94
C ASP A 134 -12.87 -5.70 -2.51
N ASP A 135 -13.02 -6.24 -1.31
CA ASP A 135 -14.32 -6.56 -0.73
C ASP A 135 -15.20 -5.30 -0.60
N PHE A 136 -14.62 -4.19 -0.16
CA PHE A 136 -15.33 -2.91 -0.08
C PHE A 136 -15.75 -2.38 -1.46
N GLN A 137 -14.88 -2.50 -2.47
CA GLN A 137 -15.23 -2.10 -3.84
C GLN A 137 -16.34 -2.96 -4.43
N ASN A 138 -16.31 -4.27 -4.18
CA ASN A 138 -17.34 -5.19 -4.63
C ASN A 138 -18.67 -4.91 -3.91
N TRP A 139 -18.62 -4.63 -2.62
CA TRP A 139 -19.80 -4.22 -1.84
C TRP A 139 -20.43 -2.91 -2.37
N VAL A 140 -19.60 -1.88 -2.61
CA VAL A 140 -20.05 -0.60 -3.17
C VAL A 140 -20.62 -0.78 -4.58
N LYS A 141 -19.94 -1.57 -5.44
CA LYS A 141 -20.44 -1.87 -6.78
C LYS A 141 -21.79 -2.59 -6.75
N ASN A 142 -21.94 -3.58 -5.88
CA ASN A 142 -23.20 -4.31 -5.76
C ASN A 142 -24.32 -3.42 -5.18
N SER A 143 -24.01 -2.52 -4.25
CA SER A 143 -24.99 -1.54 -3.74
C SER A 143 -25.38 -0.53 -4.82
N LEU A 144 -24.44 -0.01 -5.60
CA LEU A 144 -24.73 0.91 -6.71
C LEU A 144 -25.47 0.20 -7.87
N ALA A 145 -25.06 -1.03 -8.20
CA ALA A 145 -25.73 -1.82 -9.22
C ALA A 145 -27.17 -2.17 -8.81
N GLY A 146 -27.41 -2.40 -7.52
CA GLY A 146 -28.77 -2.58 -6.97
C GLY A 146 -29.63 -1.33 -7.09
N MET A 147 -29.03 -0.13 -6.98
CA MET A 147 -29.74 1.14 -7.18
C MET A 147 -29.95 1.50 -8.66
N LEU A 148 -28.87 1.40 -9.47
CA LEU A 148 -28.94 1.71 -10.91
C LEU A 148 -29.68 0.60 -11.70
N GLY A 149 -29.53 -0.66 -11.31
CA GLY A 149 -30.18 -1.78 -12.00
C GLY A 149 -31.72 -1.71 -11.94
N LYS A 150 -32.30 -1.20 -10.85
CA LYS A 150 -33.73 -0.97 -10.76
C LYS A 150 -34.21 0.08 -11.77
N ASP A 151 -33.48 1.18 -11.89
CA ASP A 151 -33.84 2.29 -12.80
C ASP A 151 -33.67 1.91 -14.28
N LEU A 152 -32.69 1.05 -14.60
CA LEU A 152 -32.48 0.59 -15.99
C LEU A 152 -33.51 -0.49 -16.38
N PHE A 153 -33.85 -1.43 -15.51
CA PHE A 153 -34.89 -2.43 -15.78
C PHE A 153 -36.29 -1.81 -15.87
N GLU A 154 -36.57 -0.77 -15.09
CA GLU A 154 -37.83 -0.04 -15.13
C GLU A 154 -37.95 0.79 -16.46
N LYS A 155 -36.83 1.36 -16.92
CA LYS A 155 -36.75 2.09 -18.16
C LYS A 155 -36.90 1.19 -19.40
N GLU A 156 -36.24 0.02 -19.37
CA GLU A 156 -36.29 -0.98 -20.45
C GLU A 156 -37.68 -1.65 -20.53
N SER A 157 -38.32 -1.91 -19.40
CA SER A 157 -39.70 -2.45 -19.37
C SER A 157 -40.75 -1.41 -19.82
N THR A 158 -40.51 -0.12 -19.58
CA THR A 158 -41.40 0.97 -20.04
C THR A 158 -41.23 1.23 -21.52
N GLU A 159 -40.04 1.12 -22.05
CA GLU A 159 -39.73 1.30 -23.48
C GLU A 159 -40.22 0.11 -24.30
N ALA A 160 -40.17 -1.11 -23.76
CA ALA A 160 -40.74 -2.31 -24.39
C ALA A 160 -42.29 -2.35 -24.34
N ALA A 161 -42.91 -1.62 -23.44
CA ALA A 161 -44.37 -1.52 -23.33
C ALA A 161 -44.98 -0.39 -24.17
N MET A 162 -44.17 0.39 -24.88
CA MET A 162 -44.64 1.45 -25.77
C MET A 162 -45.19 0.82 -27.06
N PRO A 163 -46.48 0.97 -27.37
CA PRO A 163 -47.05 0.40 -28.61
C PRO A 163 -46.37 1.04 -29.82
N LEU A 164 -46.00 0.20 -30.79
CA LEU A 164 -45.45 0.63 -32.07
C LEU A 164 -46.37 1.65 -32.70
N PRO A 165 -45.85 2.74 -33.26
CA PRO A 165 -46.68 3.71 -33.92
C PRO A 165 -47.42 3.06 -35.11
N GLU A 166 -48.76 3.11 -35.08
CA GLU A 166 -49.60 2.65 -36.16
C GLU A 166 -49.14 3.23 -37.50
N ALA A 167 -48.73 2.36 -38.39
CA ALA A 167 -48.45 2.74 -39.77
C ALA A 167 -49.73 3.30 -40.38
N LYS A 168 -49.87 4.62 -40.40
CA LYS A 168 -50.91 5.32 -41.18
C LYS A 168 -50.71 4.94 -42.63
N GLY A 169 -51.71 4.24 -43.13
CA GLY A 169 -51.79 3.77 -44.50
C GLY A 169 -51.56 4.86 -45.57
N VAL A 170 -50.78 4.47 -46.52
CA VAL A 170 -50.68 5.15 -47.80
C VAL A 170 -51.84 4.62 -48.67
N SER A 171 -52.76 5.47 -48.92
CA SER A 171 -53.74 5.34 -50.05
C SER A 171 -53.32 6.27 -51.19
#